data_35849b10beb129da3eeb1005c1b7dddc
#
_entry.id   35849b10beb129da3eeb1005c1b7dddc
#
_cell.length_a   1.000
_cell.length_b   1.000
_cell.length_c   1.000
_cell.angle_alpha   90.00
_cell.angle_beta   90.00
_cell.angle_gamma   90.00
#
_symmetry.space_group_name_H-M   'P 1'
#
loop_
_entity.id
_entity.type
_entity.pdbx_description
1 polymer ?
#
loop_
_entity_poly.entity_id
_entity_poly.type
_entity_poly.pdbx_seq_one_letter_code
_entity_poly.pdbx_strand_id
1 'polypeptide(L)'
;MATVIYPSPIFGPVHSRRLGVSLGINLLPADGKFCTFDCIYCECGFNGDHRPHQKLPTREEVREALEARLQDMKQNGPKPDVLTFAGNGEPTAHPQFAGIIEDTLRLRDTYFPEAKVSVLSNSTFIHKPEVFDALNKIDNNILKLDTIDATYINKVDRPTGHYDVKQVIECMKAFKGNLIVQTLFMKGTFEGENVDNTTDEYVLPWLEVVKQIAPRQVMIYTIDRETPAPDLLKATHEELDRIGELVREVGIPCSVSY
;
A
#
# COMPACT_ATOMS: atom_id res chain seq x y z
N MET A 1 -8.09 11.66 -18.23
CA MET A 1 -8.08 10.72 -17.10
C MET A 1 -7.78 11.51 -15.84
N ALA A 2 -8.61 11.37 -14.81
CA ALA A 2 -8.44 12.09 -13.56
C ALA A 2 -7.44 11.34 -12.67
N THR A 3 -6.17 11.67 -12.77
CA THR A 3 -5.13 11.15 -11.90
C THR A 3 -5.14 11.88 -10.57
N VAL A 4 -5.00 11.18 -9.47
CA VAL A 4 -4.96 11.76 -8.12
C VAL A 4 -3.52 11.96 -7.68
N ILE A 5 -3.10 13.22 -7.51
CA ILE A 5 -1.83 13.57 -6.86
C ILE A 5 -2.16 14.19 -5.49
N TYR A 6 -1.68 13.55 -4.44
CA TYR A 6 -1.95 13.94 -3.06
C TYR A 6 -1.02 15.06 -2.59
N PRO A 7 -1.48 15.99 -1.75
CA PRO A 7 -0.59 16.91 -1.05
C PRO A 7 0.49 16.18 -0.25
N SER A 8 1.62 16.84 -0.07
CA SER A 8 2.76 16.36 0.74
C SER A 8 3.18 17.46 1.71
N PRO A 9 3.64 17.16 2.94
CA PRO A 9 3.78 15.80 3.48
C PRO A 9 2.52 15.24 4.14
N ILE A 10 1.47 16.04 4.39
CA ILE A 10 0.25 15.63 5.09
C ILE A 10 -0.98 15.93 4.22
N PHE A 11 -1.93 15.02 4.17
CA PHE A 11 -3.20 15.21 3.47
C PHE A 11 -4.38 14.59 4.24
N GLY A 12 -5.57 15.05 3.92
CA GLY A 12 -6.79 14.61 4.58
C GLY A 12 -7.11 15.40 5.87
N PRO A 13 -7.85 14.78 6.84
CA PRO A 13 -8.22 13.36 6.88
C PRO A 13 -9.17 12.95 5.75
N VAL A 14 -9.08 11.69 5.35
CA VAL A 14 -9.99 11.05 4.38
C VAL A 14 -10.76 9.92 5.05
N HIS A 15 -11.96 9.64 4.58
CA HIS A 15 -12.72 8.47 5.04
C HIS A 15 -12.29 7.24 4.24
N SER A 16 -11.50 6.38 4.87
CA SER A 16 -11.06 5.13 4.26
C SER A 16 -12.10 4.03 4.50
N ARG A 17 -12.53 3.34 3.45
CA ARG A 17 -13.43 2.18 3.55
C ARG A 17 -12.84 1.05 4.43
N ARG A 18 -11.53 0.97 4.49
CA ARG A 18 -10.79 -0.11 5.19
C ARG A 18 -10.25 0.29 6.55
N LEU A 19 -9.99 1.57 6.78
CA LEU A 19 -9.20 2.03 7.92
C LEU A 19 -9.89 3.13 8.74
N GLY A 20 -11.13 3.54 8.39
CA GLY A 20 -11.84 4.61 9.10
C GLY A 20 -11.34 6.01 8.74
N VAL A 21 -11.34 6.93 9.71
CA VAL A 21 -10.83 8.30 9.55
C VAL A 21 -9.31 8.25 9.47
N SER A 22 -8.78 8.43 8.27
CA SER A 22 -7.35 8.28 7.98
C SER A 22 -6.69 9.64 7.71
N LEU A 23 -5.68 9.97 8.51
CA LEU A 23 -4.76 11.08 8.21
C LEU A 23 -3.62 10.54 7.34
N GLY A 24 -3.51 11.05 6.11
CA GLY A 24 -2.51 10.62 5.15
C GLY A 24 -1.15 11.28 5.37
N ILE A 25 -0.09 10.49 5.26
CA ILE A 25 1.31 10.92 5.28
C ILE A 25 1.92 10.54 3.94
N ASN A 26 2.22 11.55 3.11
CA ASN A 26 2.81 11.39 1.80
C ASN A 26 4.29 11.82 1.84
N LEU A 27 5.21 10.86 1.81
CA LEU A 27 6.66 11.10 1.85
C LEU A 27 7.26 11.45 0.49
N LEU A 28 6.42 11.63 -0.52
CA LEU A 28 6.82 11.82 -1.90
C LEU A 28 6.45 13.23 -2.37
N PRO A 29 6.98 13.71 -3.51
CA PRO A 29 6.70 15.06 -3.98
C PRO A 29 5.21 15.34 -4.15
N ALA A 30 4.79 16.60 -3.90
CA ALA A 30 3.40 17.02 -4.02
C ALA A 30 2.96 17.28 -5.48
N ASP A 31 3.91 17.34 -6.41
CA ASP A 31 3.68 17.70 -7.81
C ASP A 31 3.83 16.53 -8.80
N GLY A 32 3.99 15.29 -8.29
CA GLY A 32 4.11 14.15 -9.17
C GLY A 32 4.26 12.81 -8.46
N LYS A 33 4.34 11.75 -9.26
CA LYS A 33 4.48 10.37 -8.78
C LYS A 33 5.96 9.96 -8.75
N PHE A 34 6.40 9.42 -7.61
CA PHE A 34 7.70 8.80 -7.44
C PHE A 34 7.54 7.41 -6.83
N CYS A 35 7.53 6.39 -7.68
CA CYS A 35 7.29 5.02 -7.27
C CYS A 35 8.29 4.05 -7.92
N THR A 36 8.63 2.99 -7.21
CA THR A 36 9.43 1.87 -7.71
C THR A 36 8.63 0.90 -8.56
N PHE A 37 7.30 1.05 -8.59
CA PHE A 37 6.37 0.35 -9.46
C PHE A 37 5.68 1.35 -10.40
N ASP A 38 5.22 0.85 -11.54
CA ASP A 38 4.45 1.63 -12.51
C ASP A 38 3.14 0.91 -12.87
N CYS A 39 2.41 0.49 -11.83
CA CYS A 39 1.22 -0.36 -11.95
C CYS A 39 0.19 0.23 -12.91
N ILE A 40 -0.34 -0.62 -13.79
CA ILE A 40 -1.34 -0.23 -14.81
C ILE A 40 -2.68 0.23 -14.21
N TYR A 41 -2.93 -0.06 -12.94
CA TYR A 41 -4.16 0.29 -12.21
C TYR A 41 -3.96 1.41 -11.17
N CYS A 42 -2.79 2.05 -11.12
CA CYS A 42 -2.48 3.03 -10.08
C CYS A 42 -3.30 4.32 -10.22
N GLU A 43 -4.06 4.70 -9.20
CA GLU A 43 -4.83 5.95 -9.22
C GLU A 43 -3.98 7.22 -9.39
N CYS A 44 -2.68 7.14 -9.09
CA CYS A 44 -1.73 8.24 -9.32
C CYS A 44 -1.21 8.30 -10.76
N GLY A 45 -1.69 7.47 -11.67
CA GLY A 45 -1.24 7.42 -13.07
C GLY A 45 0.09 6.66 -13.25
N PHE A 46 0.68 6.74 -14.43
CA PHE A 46 2.01 6.22 -14.69
C PHE A 46 3.10 7.18 -14.19
N ASN A 47 4.28 6.63 -13.88
CA ASN A 47 5.43 7.44 -13.47
C ASN A 47 5.84 8.49 -14.53
N GLY A 48 5.54 8.20 -15.81
CA GLY A 48 5.83 9.11 -16.91
C GLY A 48 4.86 10.28 -17.05
N ASP A 49 3.62 10.14 -16.55
CA ASP A 49 2.56 11.14 -16.73
C ASP A 49 2.77 12.39 -15.86
N HIS A 50 3.32 12.18 -14.66
CA HIS A 50 3.51 13.22 -13.65
C HIS A 50 4.89 13.09 -13.00
N ARG A 51 5.94 13.40 -13.77
CA ARG A 51 7.31 13.42 -13.21
C ARG A 51 7.45 14.58 -12.22
N PRO A 52 7.83 14.30 -10.95
CA PRO A 52 8.00 15.36 -9.98
C PRO A 52 9.20 16.24 -10.27
N HIS A 53 9.06 17.52 -9.96
CA HIS A 53 10.14 18.52 -9.98
C HIS A 53 10.52 18.95 -8.56
N GLN A 54 9.62 18.77 -7.60
CA GLN A 54 9.87 19.06 -6.19
C GLN A 54 10.74 17.99 -5.55
N LYS A 55 11.42 18.37 -4.49
CA LYS A 55 12.20 17.43 -3.66
C LYS A 55 11.26 16.64 -2.74
N LEU A 56 11.77 15.51 -2.25
CA LEU A 56 11.15 14.80 -1.14
C LEU A 56 11.10 15.73 0.09
N PRO A 57 10.01 15.68 0.89
CA PRO A 57 9.98 16.40 2.16
C PRO A 57 11.06 15.84 3.09
N THR A 58 11.73 16.70 3.82
CA THR A 58 12.70 16.29 4.84
C THR A 58 11.99 15.68 6.05
N ARG A 59 12.69 14.88 6.86
CA ARG A 59 12.17 14.34 8.13
C ARG A 59 11.60 15.45 9.02
N GLU A 60 12.28 16.60 9.08
CA GLU A 60 11.86 17.76 9.86
C GLU A 60 10.53 18.33 9.36
N GLU A 61 10.42 18.58 8.05
CA GLU A 61 9.18 19.08 7.43
C GLU A 61 8.00 18.12 7.67
N VAL A 62 8.21 16.81 7.57
CA VAL A 62 7.17 15.82 7.87
C VAL A 62 6.77 15.89 9.34
N ARG A 63 7.73 15.94 10.26
CA ARG A 63 7.50 16.00 11.70
C ARG A 63 6.69 17.24 12.09
N GLU A 64 7.10 18.42 11.61
CA GLU A 64 6.43 19.69 11.91
C GLU A 64 5.01 19.74 11.34
N ALA A 65 4.84 19.34 10.08
CA ALA A 65 3.52 19.32 9.45
C ALA A 65 2.58 18.33 10.13
N LEU A 66 3.08 17.14 10.51
CA LEU A 66 2.30 16.14 11.22
C LEU A 66 1.88 16.64 12.59
N GLU A 67 2.81 17.20 13.36
CA GLU A 67 2.53 17.74 14.70
C GLU A 67 1.48 18.84 14.65
N ALA A 68 1.64 19.83 13.76
CA ALA A 68 0.68 20.91 13.58
C ALA A 68 -0.72 20.38 13.23
N ARG A 69 -0.78 19.36 12.35
CA ARG A 69 -2.06 18.76 11.95
C ARG A 69 -2.72 17.97 13.08
N LEU A 70 -1.96 17.22 13.86
CA LEU A 70 -2.48 16.49 15.02
C LEU A 70 -2.98 17.44 16.11
N GLN A 71 -2.30 18.57 16.33
CA GLN A 71 -2.75 19.63 17.25
C GLN A 71 -4.09 20.23 16.80
N ASP A 72 -4.22 20.57 15.50
CA ASP A 72 -5.46 21.07 14.92
C ASP A 72 -6.61 20.06 15.09
N MET A 73 -6.36 18.78 14.75
CA MET A 73 -7.36 17.71 14.89
C MET A 73 -7.76 17.47 16.34
N LYS A 74 -6.86 17.67 17.30
CA LYS A 74 -7.18 17.55 18.74
C LYS A 74 -8.12 18.66 19.21
N GLN A 75 -8.03 19.84 18.62
CA GLN A 75 -8.86 21.00 18.95
C GLN A 75 -10.17 21.02 18.17
N ASN A 76 -10.13 20.69 16.88
CA ASN A 76 -11.21 20.94 15.93
C ASN A 76 -11.81 19.65 15.35
N GLY A 77 -11.18 18.48 15.58
CA GLY A 77 -11.58 17.19 15.01
C GLY A 77 -11.40 17.08 13.49
N PRO A 78 -11.82 15.97 12.89
CA PRO A 78 -12.22 14.73 13.54
C PRO A 78 -11.02 13.99 14.18
N LYS A 79 -11.28 13.11 15.18
CA LYS A 79 -10.26 12.22 15.73
C LYS A 79 -9.83 11.21 14.66
N PRO A 80 -8.52 11.01 14.40
CA PRO A 80 -8.08 10.00 13.46
C PRO A 80 -8.18 8.60 14.07
N ASP A 81 -8.62 7.62 13.28
CA ASP A 81 -8.52 6.21 13.63
C ASP A 81 -7.13 5.67 13.24
N VAL A 82 -6.53 6.28 12.22
CA VAL A 82 -5.26 5.81 11.66
C VAL A 82 -4.45 6.95 11.03
N LEU A 83 -3.12 6.87 11.17
CA LEU A 83 -2.13 7.65 10.43
C LEU A 83 -1.58 6.73 9.34
N THR A 84 -1.79 7.06 8.06
CA THR A 84 -1.49 6.14 6.95
C THR A 84 -0.41 6.71 6.03
N PHE A 85 0.72 6.02 5.97
CA PHE A 85 1.74 6.28 4.96
C PHE A 85 1.28 5.75 3.61
N ALA A 86 0.90 6.65 2.73
CA ALA A 86 0.42 6.41 1.37
C ALA A 86 0.56 7.70 0.54
N GLY A 87 0.20 7.67 -0.72
CA GLY A 87 0.17 8.86 -1.57
C GLY A 87 0.83 8.62 -2.93
N ASN A 88 1.74 9.49 -3.32
CA ASN A 88 2.26 9.59 -4.69
C ASN A 88 3.36 8.57 -5.03
N GLY A 89 3.30 7.36 -4.49
CA GLY A 89 4.25 6.28 -4.81
C GLY A 89 4.64 5.42 -3.60
N GLU A 90 5.91 5.00 -3.50
CA GLU A 90 6.39 4.04 -2.49
C GLU A 90 7.01 4.75 -1.28
N PRO A 91 6.36 4.74 -0.08
CA PRO A 91 6.84 5.46 1.09
C PRO A 91 8.19 4.95 1.62
N THR A 92 8.48 3.65 1.49
CA THR A 92 9.75 3.06 1.96
C THR A 92 10.95 3.44 1.09
N ALA A 93 10.71 4.11 -0.06
CA ALA A 93 11.77 4.69 -0.90
C ALA A 93 12.39 5.94 -0.26
N HIS A 94 11.72 6.57 0.72
CA HIS A 94 12.23 7.78 1.37
C HIS A 94 13.50 7.47 2.18
N PRO A 95 14.63 8.20 1.99
CA PRO A 95 15.92 7.87 2.61
C PRO A 95 15.89 7.96 4.14
N GLN A 96 14.98 8.73 4.71
CA GLN A 96 14.83 8.90 6.17
C GLN A 96 13.59 8.18 6.72
N PHE A 97 13.05 7.18 5.98
CA PHE A 97 11.81 6.48 6.32
C PHE A 97 11.76 6.00 7.77
N ALA A 98 12.79 5.29 8.23
CA ALA A 98 12.83 4.75 9.58
C ALA A 98 12.73 5.85 10.67
N GLY A 99 13.46 6.95 10.50
CA GLY A 99 13.40 8.08 11.43
C GLY A 99 12.04 8.79 11.42
N ILE A 100 11.39 8.87 10.25
CA ILE A 100 10.03 9.45 10.14
C ILE A 100 9.01 8.55 10.84
N ILE A 101 9.14 7.22 10.74
CA ILE A 101 8.29 6.28 11.50
C ILE A 101 8.45 6.51 13.02
N GLU A 102 9.67 6.67 13.52
CA GLU A 102 9.93 6.94 14.95
C GLU A 102 9.27 8.24 15.42
N ASP A 103 9.40 9.32 14.65
CA ASP A 103 8.75 10.58 14.96
C ASP A 103 7.22 10.48 14.92
N THR A 104 6.68 9.75 13.94
CA THR A 104 5.23 9.52 13.81
C THR A 104 4.67 8.74 15.00
N LEU A 105 5.32 7.67 15.42
CA LEU A 105 4.91 6.89 16.59
C LEU A 105 4.90 7.75 17.86
N ARG A 106 5.95 8.54 18.08
CA ARG A 106 6.03 9.46 19.23
C ARG A 106 4.93 10.52 19.20
N LEU A 107 4.65 11.13 18.06
CA LEU A 107 3.59 12.12 17.91
C LEU A 107 2.20 11.48 18.07
N ARG A 108 1.96 10.30 17.48
CA ARG A 108 0.73 9.54 17.67
C ARG A 108 0.47 9.29 19.17
N ASP A 109 1.46 8.79 19.90
CA ASP A 109 1.35 8.48 21.32
C ASP A 109 1.06 9.74 22.16
N THR A 110 1.57 10.90 21.74
CA THR A 110 1.35 12.20 22.42
C THR A 110 -0.07 12.73 22.19
N TYR A 111 -0.58 12.63 20.97
CA TYR A 111 -1.83 13.32 20.59
C TYR A 111 -3.05 12.37 20.50
N PHE A 112 -2.87 11.16 19.97
CA PHE A 112 -3.93 10.18 19.73
C PHE A 112 -3.41 8.75 19.94
N PRO A 113 -3.15 8.32 21.18
CA PRO A 113 -2.53 7.04 21.50
C PRO A 113 -3.33 5.82 21.01
N GLU A 114 -4.64 5.97 20.80
CA GLU A 114 -5.50 4.91 20.26
C GLU A 114 -5.45 4.78 18.73
N ALA A 115 -4.95 5.82 18.03
CA ALA A 115 -4.86 5.78 16.58
C ALA A 115 -3.79 4.77 16.14
N LYS A 116 -4.05 4.08 15.04
CA LYS A 116 -3.09 3.13 14.45
C LYS A 116 -2.12 3.83 13.51
N VAL A 117 -0.93 3.28 13.36
CA VAL A 117 0.01 3.69 12.29
C VAL A 117 0.05 2.59 11.25
N SER A 118 -0.23 2.96 9.99
CA SER A 118 -0.30 2.05 8.85
C SER A 118 0.69 2.49 7.76
N VAL A 119 1.37 1.54 7.16
CA VAL A 119 2.19 1.75 5.95
C VAL A 119 1.66 0.86 4.84
N LEU A 120 1.34 1.46 3.68
CA LEU A 120 1.05 0.75 2.45
C LEU A 120 2.32 0.74 1.59
N SER A 121 2.92 -0.43 1.42
CA SER A 121 4.16 -0.59 0.66
C SER A 121 4.00 -1.60 -0.46
N ASN A 122 4.62 -1.32 -1.60
CA ASN A 122 4.75 -2.28 -2.70
C ASN A 122 5.82 -3.36 -2.46
N SER A 123 6.37 -3.40 -1.26
CA SER A 123 7.32 -4.40 -0.79
C SER A 123 8.72 -4.36 -1.42
N THR A 124 9.03 -3.38 -2.26
CA THR A 124 10.34 -3.31 -2.95
C THR A 124 11.51 -3.23 -1.98
N PHE A 125 11.39 -2.49 -0.88
CA PHE A 125 12.51 -2.20 0.02
C PHE A 125 12.47 -2.94 1.36
N ILE A 126 11.58 -3.91 1.55
CA ILE A 126 11.48 -4.66 2.81
C ILE A 126 12.72 -5.53 3.13
N HIS A 127 13.60 -5.71 2.15
CA HIS A 127 14.89 -6.38 2.34
C HIS A 127 15.93 -5.51 3.06
N LYS A 128 15.72 -4.19 3.14
CA LYS A 128 16.62 -3.26 3.85
C LYS A 128 16.37 -3.36 5.36
N PRO A 129 17.41 -3.61 6.18
CA PRO A 129 17.24 -3.80 7.63
C PRO A 129 16.51 -2.66 8.32
N GLU A 130 16.84 -1.40 7.98
CA GLU A 130 16.22 -0.21 8.57
C GLU A 130 14.73 -0.08 8.21
N VAL A 131 14.31 -0.51 7.01
CA VAL A 131 12.91 -0.54 6.58
C VAL A 131 12.17 -1.67 7.28
N PHE A 132 12.77 -2.87 7.31
CA PHE A 132 12.21 -4.04 7.99
C PHE A 132 11.95 -3.76 9.47
N ASP A 133 12.93 -3.19 10.17
CA ASP A 133 12.82 -2.85 11.60
C ASP A 133 11.75 -1.77 11.85
N ALA A 134 11.67 -0.75 10.99
CA ALA A 134 10.65 0.28 11.09
C ALA A 134 9.23 -0.28 10.88
N LEU A 135 9.05 -1.16 9.88
CA LEU A 135 7.76 -1.82 9.61
C LEU A 135 7.33 -2.78 10.73
N ASN A 136 8.27 -3.35 11.48
CA ASN A 136 7.94 -4.18 12.64
C ASN A 136 7.46 -3.38 13.86
N LYS A 137 7.70 -2.07 13.92
CA LYS A 137 7.30 -1.19 15.03
C LYS A 137 5.88 -0.64 14.91
N ILE A 138 5.29 -0.66 13.72
CA ILE A 138 3.98 -0.05 13.44
C ILE A 138 2.82 -1.04 13.63
N ASP A 139 1.61 -0.50 13.74
CA ASP A 139 0.40 -1.30 13.95
C ASP A 139 0.00 -2.11 12.70
N ASN A 140 0.04 -1.50 11.53
CA ASN A 140 -0.40 -2.13 10.28
C ASN A 140 0.69 -2.06 9.20
N ASN A 141 1.54 -3.06 9.18
CA ASN A 141 2.49 -3.30 8.11
C ASN A 141 1.76 -3.97 6.94
N ILE A 142 1.32 -3.18 5.94
CA ILE A 142 0.50 -3.62 4.82
C ILE A 142 1.40 -3.74 3.58
N LEU A 143 1.66 -4.97 3.17
CA LEU A 143 2.60 -5.32 2.11
C LEU A 143 1.87 -5.89 0.90
N LYS A 144 2.13 -5.32 -0.26
CA LYS A 144 1.55 -5.74 -1.52
C LYS A 144 2.15 -7.06 -2.00
N LEU A 145 1.25 -7.99 -2.39
CA LEU A 145 1.56 -9.21 -3.12
C LEU A 145 0.38 -9.58 -4.02
N ASP A 146 0.30 -9.01 -5.22
CA ASP A 146 -0.84 -9.23 -6.12
C ASP A 146 -0.79 -10.59 -6.82
N THR A 147 0.40 -11.16 -6.97
CA THR A 147 0.64 -12.48 -7.56
C THR A 147 2.07 -12.94 -7.22
N ILE A 148 2.34 -14.20 -7.52
CA ILE A 148 3.69 -14.79 -7.46
C ILE A 148 4.29 -15.03 -8.86
N ASP A 149 3.53 -14.75 -9.91
CA ASP A 149 3.99 -14.87 -11.29
C ASP A 149 4.81 -13.66 -11.70
N ALA A 150 6.11 -13.88 -11.95
CA ALA A 150 7.04 -12.81 -12.33
C ALA A 150 6.68 -12.17 -13.69
N THR A 151 6.08 -12.93 -14.62
CA THR A 151 5.65 -12.40 -15.92
C THR A 151 4.49 -11.45 -15.74
N TYR A 152 3.50 -11.84 -14.92
CA TYR A 152 2.38 -10.98 -14.57
C TYR A 152 2.84 -9.72 -13.82
N ILE A 153 3.74 -9.84 -12.83
CA ILE A 153 4.30 -8.69 -12.11
C ILE A 153 4.94 -7.69 -13.09
N ASN A 154 5.76 -8.17 -14.02
CA ASN A 154 6.41 -7.30 -15.01
C ASN A 154 5.40 -6.61 -15.95
N LYS A 155 4.27 -7.24 -16.25
CA LYS A 155 3.21 -6.71 -17.11
C LYS A 155 2.32 -5.71 -16.37
N VAL A 156 1.91 -6.03 -15.15
CA VAL A 156 0.86 -5.32 -14.40
C VAL A 156 1.44 -4.35 -13.39
N ASP A 157 2.40 -4.78 -12.57
CA ASP A 157 3.02 -3.94 -11.55
C ASP A 157 4.18 -3.11 -12.08
N ARG A 158 4.86 -3.58 -13.13
CA ARG A 158 5.91 -2.89 -13.89
C ARG A 158 6.99 -2.29 -12.99
N PRO A 159 7.76 -3.13 -12.27
CA PRO A 159 8.86 -2.64 -11.44
C PRO A 159 9.85 -1.79 -12.27
N THR A 160 10.24 -0.63 -11.75
CA THR A 160 11.18 0.29 -12.45
C THR A 160 12.64 -0.10 -12.25
N GLY A 161 12.91 -1.09 -11.40
CA GLY A 161 14.24 -1.63 -11.12
C GLY A 161 14.17 -3.14 -10.91
N HIS A 162 15.26 -3.71 -10.39
CA HIS A 162 15.27 -5.13 -10.07
C HIS A 162 14.24 -5.47 -8.98
N TYR A 163 13.36 -6.44 -9.27
CA TYR A 163 12.37 -6.96 -8.33
C TYR A 163 12.32 -8.49 -8.45
N ASP A 164 12.62 -9.17 -7.36
CA ASP A 164 12.55 -10.63 -7.25
C ASP A 164 11.45 -11.00 -6.26
N VAL A 165 10.32 -11.48 -6.78
CA VAL A 165 9.17 -11.88 -5.95
C VAL A 165 9.51 -12.99 -4.97
N LYS A 166 10.45 -13.89 -5.29
CA LYS A 166 10.88 -14.96 -4.38
C LYS A 166 11.62 -14.37 -3.17
N GLN A 167 12.52 -13.42 -3.40
CA GLN A 167 13.21 -12.71 -2.32
C GLN A 167 12.21 -11.93 -1.45
N VAL A 168 11.25 -11.27 -2.06
CA VAL A 168 10.19 -10.52 -1.34
C VAL A 168 9.37 -11.47 -0.45
N ILE A 169 8.98 -12.64 -0.95
CA ILE A 169 8.27 -13.66 -0.18
C ILE A 169 9.10 -14.12 1.03
N GLU A 170 10.40 -14.38 0.86
CA GLU A 170 11.27 -14.75 1.99
C GLU A 170 11.39 -13.62 3.03
N CYS A 171 11.47 -12.35 2.60
CA CYS A 171 11.41 -11.21 3.51
C CYS A 171 10.05 -11.12 4.22
N MET A 172 8.93 -11.39 3.54
CA MET A 172 7.60 -11.41 4.17
C MET A 172 7.50 -12.50 5.25
N LYS A 173 8.04 -13.69 5.00
CA LYS A 173 8.10 -14.78 6.00
C LYS A 173 8.91 -14.38 7.24
N ALA A 174 9.98 -13.57 7.07
CA ALA A 174 10.81 -13.11 8.16
C ALA A 174 10.08 -12.20 9.16
N PHE A 175 8.96 -11.57 8.77
CA PHE A 175 8.08 -10.82 9.70
C PHE A 175 7.32 -11.71 10.67
N LYS A 176 7.33 -13.05 10.49
CA LYS A 176 6.71 -14.04 11.39
C LYS A 176 5.24 -13.71 11.73
N GLY A 177 4.47 -13.34 10.70
CA GLY A 177 3.07 -12.97 10.83
C GLY A 177 2.81 -11.50 11.18
N ASN A 178 3.82 -10.69 11.54
CA ASN A 178 3.64 -9.26 11.82
C ASN A 178 3.50 -8.43 10.55
N LEU A 179 2.61 -8.84 9.66
CA LEU A 179 2.26 -8.13 8.42
C LEU A 179 0.82 -8.42 8.03
N ILE A 180 0.32 -7.60 7.15
CA ILE A 180 -0.93 -7.79 6.42
C ILE A 180 -0.56 -7.90 4.95
N VAL A 181 -0.95 -8.97 4.27
CA VAL A 181 -0.81 -9.08 2.82
C VAL A 181 -1.97 -8.34 2.17
N GLN A 182 -1.66 -7.42 1.27
CA GLN A 182 -2.67 -6.71 0.48
C GLN A 182 -2.55 -7.12 -0.99
N THR A 183 -3.69 -7.50 -1.60
CA THR A 183 -3.77 -8.00 -2.98
C THR A 183 -4.89 -7.32 -3.73
N LEU A 184 -4.59 -6.78 -4.90
CA LEU A 184 -5.57 -6.29 -5.85
C LEU A 184 -5.93 -7.40 -6.84
N PHE A 185 -7.23 -7.66 -6.98
CA PHE A 185 -7.77 -8.53 -8.01
C PHE A 185 -8.54 -7.69 -9.04
N MET A 186 -8.26 -7.93 -10.30
CA MET A 186 -8.88 -7.22 -11.42
C MET A 186 -8.97 -8.12 -12.64
N LYS A 187 -9.70 -7.62 -13.65
CA LYS A 187 -9.85 -8.27 -14.96
C LYS A 187 -9.57 -7.27 -16.07
N GLY A 188 -9.70 -7.71 -17.30
CA GLY A 188 -9.56 -6.86 -18.48
C GLY A 188 -8.34 -7.19 -19.30
N THR A 189 -7.93 -6.21 -20.11
CA THR A 189 -6.78 -6.36 -21.00
C THR A 189 -5.84 -5.17 -20.90
N PHE A 190 -4.56 -5.44 -21.11
CA PHE A 190 -3.55 -4.41 -21.24
C PHE A 190 -2.63 -4.76 -22.42
N GLU A 191 -2.47 -3.81 -23.35
CA GLU A 191 -1.70 -4.00 -24.60
C GLU A 191 -2.15 -5.25 -25.40
N GLY A 192 -3.48 -5.54 -25.37
CA GLY A 192 -4.08 -6.68 -26.06
C GLY A 192 -3.94 -8.04 -25.36
N GLU A 193 -3.31 -8.08 -24.19
CA GLU A 193 -3.15 -9.30 -23.41
C GLU A 193 -4.07 -9.32 -22.18
N ASN A 194 -4.56 -10.52 -21.84
CA ASN A 194 -5.39 -10.71 -20.65
C ASN A 194 -4.59 -10.43 -19.36
N VAL A 195 -5.20 -9.68 -18.42
CA VAL A 195 -4.64 -9.37 -17.10
C VAL A 195 -5.58 -9.78 -15.97
N ASP A 196 -6.45 -10.75 -16.21
CA ASP A 196 -7.35 -11.31 -15.20
C ASP A 196 -6.57 -12.19 -14.21
N ASN A 197 -6.43 -11.74 -12.96
CA ASN A 197 -5.81 -12.50 -11.88
C ASN A 197 -6.82 -13.11 -10.89
N THR A 198 -8.11 -13.10 -11.22
CA THR A 198 -9.16 -13.70 -10.38
C THR A 198 -9.33 -15.21 -10.58
N THR A 199 -8.67 -15.77 -11.59
CA THR A 199 -8.76 -17.18 -11.96
C THR A 199 -7.95 -18.09 -11.03
N ASP A 200 -8.30 -19.36 -10.97
CA ASP A 200 -7.59 -20.35 -10.15
C ASP A 200 -6.10 -20.49 -10.51
N GLU A 201 -5.75 -20.21 -11.77
CA GLU A 201 -4.37 -20.19 -12.25
C GLU A 201 -3.48 -19.23 -11.42
N TYR A 202 -4.01 -18.06 -11.06
CA TYR A 202 -3.31 -17.07 -10.24
C TYR A 202 -3.61 -17.21 -8.75
N VAL A 203 -4.87 -17.46 -8.39
CA VAL A 203 -5.33 -17.47 -7.01
C VAL A 203 -4.75 -18.63 -6.22
N LEU A 204 -4.76 -19.88 -6.76
CA LEU A 204 -4.33 -21.05 -5.98
C LEU A 204 -2.82 -21.03 -5.66
N PRO A 205 -1.90 -20.74 -6.61
CA PRO A 205 -0.49 -20.63 -6.28
C PRO A 205 -0.19 -19.47 -5.33
N TRP A 206 -0.88 -18.33 -5.48
CA TRP A 206 -0.77 -17.20 -4.57
C TRP A 206 -1.21 -17.58 -3.15
N LEU A 207 -2.34 -18.28 -2.99
CA LEU A 207 -2.85 -18.72 -1.70
C LEU A 207 -1.87 -19.68 -0.99
N GLU A 208 -1.23 -20.60 -1.71
CA GLU A 208 -0.22 -21.50 -1.16
C GLU A 208 1.00 -20.72 -0.59
N VAL A 209 1.40 -19.64 -1.25
CA VAL A 209 2.46 -18.76 -0.75
C VAL A 209 1.99 -17.92 0.43
N VAL A 210 0.76 -17.39 0.40
CA VAL A 210 0.18 -16.66 1.53
C VAL A 210 0.11 -17.54 2.79
N LYS A 211 -0.23 -18.83 2.65
CA LYS A 211 -0.14 -19.80 3.77
C LYS A 211 1.26 -19.92 4.34
N GLN A 212 2.28 -19.94 3.49
CA GLN A 212 3.68 -20.02 3.93
C GLN A 212 4.16 -18.73 4.61
N ILE A 213 3.71 -17.56 4.13
CA ILE A 213 3.97 -16.25 4.75
C ILE A 213 3.30 -16.17 6.13
N ALA A 214 2.13 -16.81 6.27
CA ALA A 214 1.31 -16.81 7.47
C ALA A 214 1.06 -15.40 8.04
N PRO A 215 0.53 -14.45 7.22
CA PRO A 215 0.25 -13.09 7.68
C PRO A 215 -0.86 -13.12 8.73
N ARG A 216 -0.90 -12.11 9.61
CA ARG A 216 -2.01 -11.99 10.58
C ARG A 216 -3.36 -11.68 9.94
N GLN A 217 -3.34 -11.16 8.70
CA GLN A 217 -4.54 -10.84 7.92
C GLN A 217 -4.18 -10.73 6.43
N VAL A 218 -5.16 -11.01 5.59
CA VAL A 218 -5.16 -10.66 4.17
C VAL A 218 -6.21 -9.59 3.90
N MET A 219 -5.87 -8.60 3.09
CA MET A 219 -6.79 -7.58 2.56
C MET A 219 -6.87 -7.74 1.06
N ILE A 220 -8.03 -8.11 0.53
CA ILE A 220 -8.26 -8.17 -0.92
C ILE A 220 -9.19 -7.04 -1.34
N TYR A 221 -8.94 -6.51 -2.53
CA TYR A 221 -9.73 -5.41 -3.08
C TYR A 221 -9.67 -5.42 -4.60
N THR A 222 -10.51 -4.61 -5.23
CA THR A 222 -10.50 -4.38 -6.67
C THR A 222 -10.34 -2.90 -6.99
N ILE A 223 -10.24 -2.56 -8.26
CA ILE A 223 -10.20 -1.20 -8.77
C ILE A 223 -11.42 -0.43 -8.25
N ASP A 224 -11.21 0.79 -7.76
CA ASP A 224 -12.30 1.65 -7.28
C ASP A 224 -12.42 2.95 -8.08
N ARG A 225 -11.30 3.46 -8.58
CA ARG A 225 -11.20 4.71 -9.32
C ARG A 225 -10.76 4.48 -10.76
N GLU A 226 -10.74 5.55 -11.53
CA GLU A 226 -10.15 5.53 -12.88
C GLU A 226 -8.68 5.09 -12.81
N THR A 227 -8.29 4.29 -13.79
CA THR A 227 -6.95 3.73 -13.94
C THR A 227 -6.25 4.31 -15.15
N PRO A 228 -4.90 4.38 -15.18
CA PRO A 228 -4.18 4.88 -16.35
C PRO A 228 -4.34 3.97 -17.56
N ALA A 229 -4.45 2.66 -17.37
CA ALA A 229 -4.80 1.72 -18.46
C ALA A 229 -6.34 1.70 -18.63
N PRO A 230 -6.85 1.86 -19.89
CA PRO A 230 -8.29 2.10 -20.12
C PRO A 230 -9.17 0.86 -20.02
N ASP A 231 -8.63 -0.34 -20.32
CA ASP A 231 -9.43 -1.55 -20.53
C ASP A 231 -9.42 -2.49 -19.31
N LEU A 232 -9.16 -1.93 -18.12
CA LEU A 232 -9.22 -2.67 -16.87
C LEU A 232 -10.64 -2.71 -16.32
N LEU A 233 -11.01 -3.85 -15.77
CA LEU A 233 -12.33 -4.12 -15.20
C LEU A 233 -12.19 -4.53 -13.73
N LYS A 234 -13.19 -4.17 -12.93
CA LYS A 234 -13.30 -4.64 -11.54
C LYS A 234 -13.47 -6.17 -11.50
N ALA A 235 -12.89 -6.81 -10.51
CA ALA A 235 -13.35 -8.13 -10.10
C ALA A 235 -14.79 -8.02 -9.57
N THR A 236 -15.62 -9.02 -9.82
CA THR A 236 -17.00 -9.03 -9.30
C THR A 236 -17.01 -9.31 -7.79
N HIS A 237 -18.15 -9.01 -7.14
CA HIS A 237 -18.33 -9.33 -5.73
C HIS A 237 -18.19 -10.84 -5.48
N GLU A 238 -18.78 -11.66 -6.35
CA GLU A 238 -18.72 -13.14 -6.26
C GLU A 238 -17.30 -13.66 -6.38
N GLU A 239 -16.48 -13.10 -7.30
CA GLU A 239 -15.08 -13.47 -7.45
C GLU A 239 -14.27 -13.12 -6.19
N LEU A 240 -14.45 -11.92 -5.66
CA LEU A 240 -13.76 -11.48 -4.44
C LEU A 240 -14.22 -12.27 -3.21
N ASP A 241 -15.52 -12.54 -3.07
CA ASP A 241 -16.04 -13.33 -1.96
C ASP A 241 -15.49 -14.75 -2.00
N ARG A 242 -15.47 -15.41 -3.17
CA ARG A 242 -14.85 -16.71 -3.37
C ARG A 242 -13.39 -16.73 -2.92
N ILE A 243 -12.59 -15.74 -3.36
CA ILE A 243 -11.18 -15.65 -3.00
C ILE A 243 -11.04 -15.40 -1.49
N GLY A 244 -11.87 -14.52 -0.92
CA GLY A 244 -11.89 -14.24 0.51
C GLY A 244 -12.23 -15.46 1.35
N GLU A 245 -13.15 -16.32 0.87
CA GLU A 245 -13.50 -17.58 1.51
C GLU A 245 -12.34 -18.57 1.49
N LEU A 246 -11.68 -18.76 0.34
CA LEU A 246 -10.48 -19.60 0.24
C LEU A 246 -9.40 -19.18 1.24
N VAL A 247 -9.18 -17.89 1.44
CA VAL A 247 -8.24 -17.38 2.45
C VAL A 247 -8.70 -17.70 3.86
N ARG A 248 -10.00 -17.55 4.16
CA ARG A 248 -10.56 -17.87 5.49
C ARG A 248 -10.55 -19.38 5.79
N GLU A 249 -10.79 -20.22 4.79
CA GLU A 249 -10.73 -21.68 4.93
C GLU A 249 -9.34 -22.19 5.34
N VAL A 250 -8.26 -21.49 4.94
CA VAL A 250 -6.90 -21.83 5.40
C VAL A 250 -6.54 -21.20 6.74
N GLY A 251 -7.52 -20.63 7.47
CA GLY A 251 -7.36 -20.12 8.82
C GLY A 251 -6.81 -18.70 8.92
N ILE A 252 -6.75 -17.94 7.81
CA ILE A 252 -6.22 -16.57 7.80
C ILE A 252 -7.41 -15.58 7.73
N PRO A 253 -7.50 -14.59 8.65
CA PRO A 253 -8.50 -13.53 8.55
C PRO A 253 -8.41 -12.79 7.22
N CYS A 254 -9.55 -12.61 6.52
CA CYS A 254 -9.58 -11.90 5.24
C CYS A 254 -10.67 -10.82 5.24
N SER A 255 -10.29 -9.59 4.92
CA SER A 255 -11.20 -8.51 4.60
C SER A 255 -11.30 -8.29 3.09
N VAL A 256 -12.53 -8.07 2.62
CA VAL A 256 -12.85 -7.84 1.21
C VAL A 256 -13.34 -6.41 1.05
N SER A 257 -12.88 -5.70 0.01
CA SER A 257 -13.32 -4.35 -0.36
C SER A 257 -13.66 -4.30 -1.85
N TYR A 258 -14.88 -3.86 -2.17
CA TYR A 258 -15.42 -3.79 -3.54
C TYR A 258 -15.28 -2.41 -4.16
#